data_8cc3315fabd7aae69c5be732e98709ed
#
_entry.id   8cc3315fabd7aae69c5be732e98709ed
#
_cell.length_a   1.000
_cell.length_b   1.000
_cell.length_c   1.000
_cell.angle_alpha   90.00
_cell.angle_beta   90.00
_cell.angle_gamma   90.00
#
_symmetry.space_group_name_H-M   'P 1'
#
loop_
_entity.id
_entity.type
_entity.pdbx_description
1 polymer ?
#
loop_
_entity_poly.entity_id
_entity_poly.type
_entity_poly.pdbx_seq_one_letter_code
_entity_poly.pdbx_strand_id
1 'polypeptide(L)'
;EERKVVDVARDGDDIYVSGLSFDSRSDYAKGTVNGTEAVFPSDQCVAGHDTYWLKLTGADGVMYKKRDNFTFSISSSGTMTLKDGVICTKYMFDEGNLNVASDVKLVKYAGDVAAVPANPYSLKYQSSATLGNKFTFVMPHKDVNGNELNPDLLYYRVYIDGNPYTFKASKYTGLQADMQLVPFNYYD
;
A
#
# COMPACT_ATOMS: atom_id res chain seq x y z
N GLU A 1 -1.97 -8.20 4.93
CA GLU A 1 -2.60 -7.09 4.17
C GLU A 1 -1.62 -5.92 4.15
N GLU A 2 -1.24 -5.49 2.96
CA GLU A 2 -0.40 -4.32 2.76
C GLU A 2 -1.30 -3.15 2.32
N ARG A 3 -1.05 -1.96 2.85
CA ARG A 3 -1.76 -0.74 2.50
C ARG A 3 -0.75 0.35 2.17
N LYS A 4 -0.97 1.03 1.06
CA LYS A 4 -0.14 2.15 0.63
C LYS A 4 -0.98 3.17 -0.14
N VAL A 5 -0.49 4.40 -0.21
CA VAL A 5 -1.09 5.42 -1.07
C VAL A 5 -0.61 5.21 -2.49
N VAL A 6 -1.52 5.30 -3.42
CA VAL A 6 -1.27 5.28 -4.87
C VAL A 6 -1.88 6.54 -5.49
N ASP A 7 -1.25 7.04 -6.54
CA ASP A 7 -1.79 8.16 -7.29
C ASP A 7 -2.56 7.64 -8.49
N VAL A 8 -3.76 8.16 -8.70
CA VAL A 8 -4.60 7.84 -9.85
C VAL A 8 -4.94 9.12 -10.59
N ALA A 9 -4.63 9.16 -11.87
CA ALA A 9 -4.99 10.25 -12.77
C ALA A 9 -5.83 9.72 -13.93
N ARG A 10 -6.68 10.57 -14.49
CA ARG A 10 -7.51 10.24 -15.65
C ARG A 10 -7.46 11.35 -16.69
N ASP A 11 -7.32 10.96 -17.96
CA ASP A 11 -7.39 11.85 -19.11
C ASP A 11 -8.27 11.19 -20.19
N GLY A 12 -9.51 11.66 -20.31
CA GLY A 12 -10.51 11.02 -21.16
C GLY A 12 -10.77 9.57 -20.75
N ASP A 13 -10.50 8.64 -21.66
CA ASP A 13 -10.61 7.20 -21.41
C ASP A 13 -9.29 6.59 -20.87
N ASP A 14 -8.21 7.33 -20.91
CA ASP A 14 -6.94 6.88 -20.34
C ASP A 14 -6.94 7.02 -18.81
N ILE A 15 -6.42 6.01 -18.12
CA ILE A 15 -6.21 6.01 -16.67
C ILE A 15 -4.77 5.65 -16.36
N TYR A 16 -4.20 6.35 -15.41
CA TYR A 16 -2.81 6.23 -15.00
C TYR A 16 -2.77 5.93 -13.49
N VAL A 17 -2.06 4.88 -13.08
CA VAL A 17 -1.93 4.51 -11.67
C VAL A 17 -0.45 4.36 -11.34
N SER A 18 0.05 5.16 -10.40
CA SER A 18 1.38 5.03 -9.83
C SER A 18 1.33 4.22 -8.54
N GLY A 19 2.42 3.53 -8.20
CA GLY A 19 2.55 2.82 -6.93
C GLY A 19 1.92 1.43 -6.87
N LEU A 20 1.52 0.84 -7.99
CA LEU A 20 1.09 -0.58 -8.03
C LEU A 20 2.28 -1.55 -7.87
N SER A 21 3.48 -1.11 -8.20
CA SER A 21 4.72 -1.83 -7.90
C SER A 21 5.15 -1.59 -6.45
N PHE A 22 5.88 -2.54 -5.85
CA PHE A 22 6.40 -2.38 -4.48
C PHE A 22 7.51 -1.32 -4.37
N ASP A 23 8.17 -0.96 -5.46
CA ASP A 23 9.45 -0.23 -5.45
C ASP A 23 9.36 1.25 -5.88
N SER A 24 8.29 1.72 -6.53
CA SER A 24 8.26 3.10 -7.01
C SER A 24 6.85 3.70 -7.05
N ARG A 25 6.77 4.98 -6.61
CA ARG A 25 5.59 5.83 -6.79
C ARG A 25 5.73 6.75 -8.02
N SER A 26 6.87 6.75 -8.70
CA SER A 26 7.19 7.75 -9.72
C SER A 26 6.70 7.40 -11.12
N ASP A 27 6.55 6.13 -11.42
CA ASP A 27 6.15 5.66 -12.73
C ASP A 27 4.69 5.19 -12.73
N TYR A 28 4.00 5.46 -13.83
CA TYR A 28 2.58 5.16 -13.97
C TYR A 28 2.36 3.95 -14.89
N ALA A 29 1.53 3.02 -14.44
CA ALA A 29 0.88 2.08 -15.33
C ALA A 29 -0.27 2.78 -16.05
N LYS A 30 -0.34 2.63 -17.38
CA LYS A 30 -1.41 3.19 -18.20
C LYS A 30 -2.44 2.10 -18.51
N GLY A 31 -3.70 2.40 -18.27
CA GLY A 31 -4.85 1.60 -18.66
C GLY A 31 -5.85 2.41 -19.50
N THR A 32 -6.88 1.73 -19.95
CA THR A 32 -8.01 2.35 -20.66
C THR A 32 -9.31 2.01 -19.93
N VAL A 33 -10.12 3.02 -19.65
CA VAL A 33 -11.44 2.87 -19.03
C VAL A 33 -12.48 2.64 -20.11
N ASN A 34 -13.22 1.55 -19.98
CA ASN A 34 -14.34 1.22 -20.86
C ASN A 34 -15.56 0.91 -19.98
N GLY A 35 -16.49 1.86 -19.90
CA GLY A 35 -17.64 1.78 -19.00
C GLY A 35 -17.22 1.67 -17.52
N THR A 36 -17.50 0.54 -16.92
CA THR A 36 -17.19 0.24 -15.50
C THR A 36 -15.92 -0.60 -15.32
N GLU A 37 -15.07 -0.67 -16.33
CA GLU A 37 -13.82 -1.43 -16.27
C GLU A 37 -12.62 -0.57 -16.65
N ALA A 38 -11.51 -0.79 -15.99
CA ALA A 38 -10.21 -0.26 -16.36
C ALA A 38 -9.28 -1.42 -16.73
N VAL A 39 -8.81 -1.46 -17.96
CA VAL A 39 -7.98 -2.51 -18.51
C VAL A 39 -6.56 -2.00 -18.66
N PHE A 40 -5.62 -2.70 -18.07
CA PHE A 40 -4.19 -2.38 -18.11
C PHE A 40 -3.44 -3.48 -18.88
N PRO A 41 -2.74 -3.15 -19.98
CA PRO A 41 -1.86 -4.10 -20.63
C PRO A 41 -0.77 -4.59 -19.69
N SER A 42 -0.39 -5.86 -19.82
CA SER A 42 0.75 -6.43 -19.10
C SER A 42 2.10 -5.96 -19.66
N ASP A 43 3.16 -6.22 -18.91
CA ASP A 43 4.56 -5.90 -19.23
C ASP A 43 4.88 -4.40 -19.35
N GLN A 44 4.10 -3.56 -18.69
CA GLN A 44 4.42 -2.13 -18.61
C GLN A 44 5.61 -1.89 -17.69
N CYS A 45 6.60 -1.15 -18.18
CA CYS A 45 7.68 -0.66 -17.33
C CYS A 45 7.14 0.38 -16.36
N VAL A 46 7.29 0.13 -15.06
CA VAL A 46 6.77 0.99 -13.97
C VAL A 46 7.84 1.47 -13.01
N ALA A 47 9.06 1.03 -13.16
CA ALA A 47 10.23 1.56 -12.48
C ALA A 47 11.50 1.20 -13.23
N GLY A 48 12.48 2.08 -13.22
CA GLY A 48 13.75 1.87 -13.86
C GLY A 48 14.89 2.56 -13.13
N HIS A 49 16.00 1.84 -13.02
CA HIS A 49 17.27 2.31 -12.52
C HIS A 49 18.39 1.91 -13.48
N ASP A 50 19.57 2.47 -13.32
CA ASP A 50 20.75 2.12 -14.14
C ASP A 50 21.08 0.62 -14.16
N THR A 51 20.65 -0.10 -13.13
CA THR A 51 20.98 -1.52 -12.93
C THR A 51 19.80 -2.48 -13.10
N TYR A 52 18.56 -1.99 -13.07
CA TYR A 52 17.38 -2.84 -13.25
C TYR A 52 16.14 -2.07 -13.71
N TRP A 53 15.22 -2.78 -14.33
CA TRP A 53 13.92 -2.29 -14.78
C TRP A 53 12.83 -3.22 -14.27
N LEU A 54 11.74 -2.64 -13.77
CA LEU A 54 10.59 -3.38 -13.28
C LEU A 54 9.43 -3.25 -14.24
N LYS A 55 8.78 -4.38 -14.52
CA LYS A 55 7.53 -4.45 -15.27
C LYS A 55 6.38 -4.93 -14.39
N LEU A 56 5.19 -4.41 -14.68
CA LEU A 56 3.93 -4.79 -14.06
C LEU A 56 3.17 -5.70 -15.02
N THR A 57 2.73 -6.87 -14.54
CA THR A 57 2.15 -7.92 -15.37
C THR A 57 0.97 -8.57 -14.66
N GLY A 58 -0.14 -8.75 -15.36
CA GLY A 58 -1.24 -9.58 -14.90
C GLY A 58 -0.91 -11.08 -15.04
N ALA A 59 -1.36 -11.88 -14.10
CA ALA A 59 -1.21 -13.33 -14.15
C ALA A 59 -2.43 -14.07 -13.55
N ASP A 60 -2.56 -15.37 -13.83
CA ASP A 60 -3.53 -16.16 -13.10
C ASP A 60 -3.10 -16.34 -11.62
N GLY A 61 -4.06 -16.57 -10.73
CA GLY A 61 -3.79 -16.68 -9.29
C GLY A 61 -3.27 -18.04 -8.84
N VAL A 62 -3.09 -19.00 -9.72
CA VAL A 62 -2.73 -20.39 -9.38
C VAL A 62 -1.30 -20.73 -9.74
N MET A 63 -0.95 -20.55 -11.01
CA MET A 63 0.38 -20.88 -11.55
C MET A 63 1.17 -19.66 -11.95
N TYR A 64 0.63 -18.46 -11.67
CA TYR A 64 1.18 -17.16 -12.10
C TYR A 64 1.46 -17.08 -13.60
N LYS A 65 0.64 -17.82 -14.38
CA LYS A 65 0.74 -17.79 -15.83
C LYS A 65 0.34 -16.41 -16.33
N LYS A 66 1.22 -15.81 -17.09
CA LYS A 66 1.03 -14.46 -17.64
C LYS A 66 -0.29 -14.35 -18.41
N ARG A 67 -0.96 -13.21 -18.23
CA ARG A 67 -2.10 -12.73 -19.02
C ARG A 67 -1.68 -11.52 -19.84
N ASP A 68 -2.39 -11.24 -20.93
CA ASP A 68 -2.11 -10.07 -21.78
C ASP A 68 -2.47 -8.75 -21.09
N ASN A 69 -3.37 -8.81 -20.12
CA ASN A 69 -3.81 -7.66 -19.34
C ASN A 69 -4.26 -8.07 -17.94
N PHE A 70 -4.49 -7.06 -17.10
CA PHE A 70 -5.22 -7.17 -15.84
C PHE A 70 -6.30 -6.08 -15.80
N THR A 71 -7.45 -6.40 -15.21
CA THR A 71 -8.65 -5.57 -15.26
C THR A 71 -9.18 -5.27 -13.88
N PHE A 72 -9.50 -4.01 -13.63
CA PHE A 72 -10.25 -3.58 -12.46
C PHE A 72 -11.71 -3.31 -12.84
N SER A 73 -12.64 -3.73 -12.00
CA SER A 73 -14.00 -3.20 -12.01
C SER A 73 -14.02 -1.86 -11.26
N ILE A 74 -14.79 -0.90 -11.76
CA ILE A 74 -14.97 0.44 -11.15
C ILE A 74 -16.40 0.54 -10.63
N SER A 75 -16.55 0.75 -9.33
CA SER A 75 -17.86 0.97 -8.71
C SER A 75 -18.35 2.40 -8.93
N SER A 76 -19.61 2.67 -8.62
CA SER A 76 -20.20 4.02 -8.66
C SER A 76 -19.53 5.00 -7.67
N SER A 77 -18.89 4.49 -6.62
CA SER A 77 -18.10 5.29 -5.67
C SER A 77 -16.66 5.56 -6.15
N GLY A 78 -16.28 5.05 -7.33
CA GLY A 78 -14.92 5.16 -7.87
C GLY A 78 -13.92 4.17 -7.30
N THR A 79 -14.37 3.21 -6.46
CA THR A 79 -13.51 2.12 -6.01
C THR A 79 -13.17 1.20 -7.16
N MET A 80 -11.89 0.89 -7.35
CA MET A 80 -11.39 -0.05 -8.34
C MET A 80 -11.01 -1.36 -7.66
N THR A 81 -11.55 -2.49 -8.12
CA THR A 81 -11.26 -3.82 -7.59
C THR A 81 -10.74 -4.72 -8.68
N LEU A 82 -9.58 -5.36 -8.46
CA LEU A 82 -9.04 -6.35 -9.39
C LEU A 82 -10.06 -7.48 -9.57
N LYS A 83 -10.44 -7.77 -10.81
CA LYS A 83 -11.55 -8.70 -11.10
C LYS A 83 -11.17 -10.14 -10.82
N ASP A 84 -10.00 -10.54 -11.28
CA ASP A 84 -9.51 -11.91 -11.14
C ASP A 84 -7.99 -11.96 -11.33
N GLY A 85 -7.38 -13.06 -10.90
CA GLY A 85 -5.94 -13.25 -10.99
C GLY A 85 -5.15 -12.41 -9.99
N VAL A 86 -3.94 -12.11 -10.35
CA VAL A 86 -2.98 -11.37 -9.53
C VAL A 86 -2.21 -10.37 -10.39
N ILE A 87 -1.62 -9.38 -9.73
CA ILE A 87 -0.66 -8.46 -10.34
C ILE A 87 0.73 -8.85 -9.86
N CYS A 88 1.62 -9.12 -10.80
CA CYS A 88 3.01 -9.47 -10.54
C CYS A 88 3.93 -8.30 -10.89
N THR A 89 4.90 -8.02 -10.03
CA THR A 89 6.07 -7.21 -10.38
C THR A 89 7.22 -8.14 -10.73
N LYS A 90 7.87 -7.88 -11.85
CA LYS A 90 8.98 -8.68 -12.38
C LYS A 90 10.14 -7.80 -12.78
N TYR A 91 11.36 -8.34 -12.81
CA TYR A 91 12.44 -7.72 -13.56
C TYR A 91 12.16 -7.80 -15.07
N MET A 92 12.58 -6.78 -15.82
CA MET A 92 12.31 -6.71 -17.26
C MET A 92 12.88 -7.91 -18.02
N PHE A 93 14.02 -8.41 -17.59
CA PHE A 93 14.78 -9.49 -18.24
C PHE A 93 14.71 -10.83 -17.51
N ASP A 94 13.88 -10.95 -16.48
CA ASP A 94 13.71 -12.16 -15.69
C ASP A 94 12.25 -12.64 -15.76
N GLU A 95 12.06 -13.93 -15.86
CA GLU A 95 10.74 -14.56 -15.81
C GLU A 95 10.21 -14.73 -14.38
N GLY A 96 11.08 -14.57 -13.39
CA GLY A 96 10.71 -14.66 -11.97
C GLY A 96 9.80 -13.53 -11.49
N ASN A 97 8.87 -13.84 -10.60
CA ASN A 97 8.08 -12.83 -9.91
C ASN A 97 8.85 -12.33 -8.69
N LEU A 98 9.02 -11.00 -8.58
CA LEU A 98 9.59 -10.37 -7.40
C LEU A 98 8.54 -10.20 -6.30
N ASN A 99 7.34 -9.83 -6.72
CA ASN A 99 6.21 -9.64 -5.83
C ASN A 99 4.92 -10.03 -6.54
N VAL A 100 3.94 -10.51 -5.76
CA VAL A 100 2.62 -10.88 -6.25
C VAL A 100 1.57 -10.28 -5.34
N ALA A 101 0.64 -9.54 -5.91
CA ALA A 101 -0.49 -8.95 -5.21
C ALA A 101 -1.80 -9.56 -5.69
N SER A 102 -2.54 -10.17 -4.78
CA SER A 102 -3.93 -10.62 -4.97
C SER A 102 -4.91 -9.66 -4.32
N ASP A 103 -6.17 -9.74 -4.71
CA ASP A 103 -7.28 -9.00 -4.09
C ASP A 103 -7.05 -7.49 -4.02
N VAL A 104 -6.36 -6.96 -5.04
CA VAL A 104 -5.99 -5.55 -5.10
C VAL A 104 -7.22 -4.68 -5.20
N LYS A 105 -7.32 -3.71 -4.28
CA LYS A 105 -8.42 -2.77 -4.23
C LYS A 105 -7.89 -1.35 -4.05
N LEU A 106 -8.27 -0.44 -4.95
CA LEU A 106 -7.94 0.97 -4.85
C LEU A 106 -9.18 1.72 -4.37
N VAL A 107 -9.06 2.38 -3.25
CA VAL A 107 -10.17 3.10 -2.61
C VAL A 107 -9.79 4.57 -2.51
N LYS A 108 -10.69 5.44 -2.96
CA LYS A 108 -10.49 6.87 -2.78
C LYS A 108 -10.56 7.21 -1.29
N TYR A 109 -9.51 7.81 -0.76
CA TYR A 109 -9.53 8.28 0.61
C TYR A 109 -10.22 9.66 0.73
N ALA A 110 -10.75 9.96 1.91
CA ALA A 110 -11.60 11.14 2.12
C ALA A 110 -10.82 12.48 2.23
N GLY A 111 -9.50 12.50 1.98
CA GLY A 111 -8.67 13.71 2.09
C GLY A 111 -8.28 14.04 3.53
N ASP A 112 -8.06 15.32 3.83
CA ASP A 112 -7.45 15.83 5.07
C ASP A 112 -8.33 15.74 6.34
N VAL A 113 -9.26 14.81 6.40
CA VAL A 113 -10.08 14.62 7.59
C VAL A 113 -9.20 14.05 8.69
N ALA A 114 -9.12 14.75 9.82
CA ALA A 114 -8.55 14.22 11.04
C ALA A 114 -9.45 13.10 11.55
N ALA A 115 -9.25 11.89 11.03
CA ALA A 115 -10.08 10.75 11.32
C ALA A 115 -9.70 10.16 12.68
N VAL A 116 -10.70 9.96 13.53
CA VAL A 116 -10.53 9.22 14.78
C VAL A 116 -10.75 7.75 14.47
N PRO A 117 -9.78 6.84 14.78
CA PRO A 117 -9.97 5.41 14.61
C PRO A 117 -11.19 4.89 15.36
N ALA A 118 -11.90 3.94 14.75
CA ALA A 118 -13.18 3.45 15.25
C ALA A 118 -13.10 2.66 16.56
N ASN A 119 -11.91 2.16 16.96
CA ASN A 119 -11.79 1.24 18.08
C ASN A 119 -10.45 1.30 18.81
N PRO A 120 -10.43 0.99 20.12
CA PRO A 120 -9.19 0.77 20.83
C PRO A 120 -8.44 -0.45 20.25
N TYR A 121 -7.15 -0.33 20.24
CA TYR A 121 -6.24 -1.32 19.66
C TYR A 121 -6.12 -2.54 20.54
N SER A 122 -6.01 -3.69 19.91
CA SER A 122 -5.60 -4.91 20.55
C SER A 122 -4.08 -4.87 20.73
N LEU A 123 -3.60 -4.55 21.91
CA LEU A 123 -2.18 -4.56 22.24
C LEU A 123 -1.75 -5.98 22.59
N LYS A 124 -0.78 -6.51 21.87
CA LYS A 124 -0.08 -7.77 22.22
C LYS A 124 1.33 -7.47 22.68
N TYR A 125 1.71 -8.04 23.80
CA TYR A 125 3.07 -7.99 24.32
C TYR A 125 3.76 -9.34 24.11
N GLN A 126 4.96 -9.31 23.56
CA GLN A 126 5.86 -10.44 23.46
C GLN A 126 7.18 -10.09 24.10
N SER A 127 7.65 -10.91 25.03
CA SER A 127 9.01 -10.80 25.57
C SER A 127 9.89 -11.90 24.97
N SER A 128 11.09 -11.51 24.56
CA SER A 128 12.11 -12.43 24.07
C SER A 128 13.45 -12.05 24.66
N ALA A 129 14.16 -13.03 25.23
CA ALA A 129 15.49 -12.84 25.76
C ALA A 129 16.51 -12.42 24.69
N THR A 130 16.25 -12.74 23.42
CA THR A 130 17.15 -12.49 22.30
C THR A 130 16.79 -11.23 21.52
N LEU A 131 15.49 -10.90 21.40
CA LEU A 131 14.99 -9.81 20.55
C LEU A 131 14.44 -8.62 21.34
N GLY A 132 14.49 -8.71 22.68
CA GLY A 132 13.91 -7.69 23.56
C GLY A 132 12.38 -7.78 23.61
N ASN A 133 11.75 -6.71 24.07
CA ASN A 133 10.31 -6.63 24.22
C ASN A 133 9.68 -6.07 22.96
N LYS A 134 8.61 -6.72 22.49
CA LYS A 134 7.86 -6.29 21.31
C LYS A 134 6.41 -6.03 21.66
N PHE A 135 5.92 -4.87 21.26
CA PHE A 135 4.51 -4.54 21.32
C PHE A 135 3.94 -4.59 19.91
N THR A 136 2.80 -5.24 19.75
CA THR A 136 2.09 -5.28 18.47
C THR A 136 0.66 -4.78 18.68
N PHE A 137 0.21 -3.88 17.85
CA PHE A 137 -1.16 -3.36 17.86
C PHE A 137 -1.71 -3.31 16.44
N VAL A 138 -3.04 -3.33 16.35
CA VAL A 138 -3.74 -3.28 15.08
C VAL A 138 -4.40 -1.91 14.94
N MET A 139 -4.06 -1.22 13.85
CA MET A 139 -4.75 0.02 13.47
C MET A 139 -5.99 -0.30 12.64
N PRO A 140 -7.15 0.29 12.95
CA PRO A 140 -8.31 0.18 12.07
C PRO A 140 -8.01 0.88 10.73
N HIS A 141 -8.58 0.37 9.64
CA HIS A 141 -8.46 0.99 8.33
C HIS A 141 -9.60 1.97 8.01
N LYS A 142 -10.58 2.08 8.89
CA LYS A 142 -11.70 3.01 8.78
C LYS A 142 -11.86 3.85 10.04
N ASP A 143 -12.37 5.08 9.87
CA ASP A 143 -12.79 5.92 10.98
C ASP A 143 -14.16 5.49 11.54
N VAL A 144 -14.64 6.20 12.56
CA VAL A 144 -15.96 5.95 13.18
C VAL A 144 -17.13 6.16 12.22
N ASN A 145 -16.94 6.90 11.14
CA ASN A 145 -17.96 7.16 10.12
C ASN A 145 -17.88 6.18 8.94
N GLY A 146 -16.94 5.22 8.98
CA GLY A 146 -16.75 4.22 7.93
C GLY A 146 -15.89 4.72 6.76
N ASN A 147 -15.27 5.89 6.85
CA ASN A 147 -14.36 6.40 5.82
C ASN A 147 -13.01 5.68 5.90
N GLU A 148 -12.43 5.36 4.74
CA GLU A 148 -11.10 4.79 4.68
C GLU A 148 -10.05 5.79 5.20
N LEU A 149 -9.17 5.32 6.07
CA LEU A 149 -8.07 6.11 6.60
C LEU A 149 -6.90 6.12 5.63
N ASN A 150 -6.33 7.30 5.40
CA ASN A 150 -5.07 7.40 4.70
C ASN A 150 -3.91 7.13 5.67
N PRO A 151 -3.13 6.04 5.49
CA PRO A 151 -2.04 5.70 6.39
C PRO A 151 -0.93 6.76 6.44
N ASP A 152 -0.74 7.56 5.38
CA ASP A 152 0.27 8.64 5.36
C ASP A 152 -0.10 9.84 6.25
N LEU A 153 -1.39 9.95 6.62
CA LEU A 153 -1.89 11.01 7.50
C LEU A 153 -2.08 10.54 8.96
N LEU A 154 -1.77 9.29 9.25
CA LEU A 154 -1.94 8.73 10.59
C LEU A 154 -0.66 8.90 11.41
N TYR A 155 -0.88 9.24 12.67
CA TYR A 155 0.16 9.30 13.69
C TYR A 155 -0.28 8.49 14.90
N TYR A 156 0.66 7.91 15.61
CA TYR A 156 0.38 7.24 16.87
C TYR A 156 1.20 7.85 18.01
N ARG A 157 0.65 7.75 19.20
CA ARG A 157 1.31 8.11 20.45
C ARG A 157 1.13 6.98 21.43
N VAL A 158 2.20 6.59 22.11
CA VAL A 158 2.20 5.56 23.14
C VAL A 158 2.19 6.20 24.51
N TYR A 159 1.43 5.62 25.43
CA TYR A 159 1.42 5.99 26.85
C TYR A 159 1.81 4.78 27.67
N ILE A 160 2.69 4.97 28.65
CA ILE A 160 3.08 3.98 29.64
C ILE A 160 2.70 4.53 31.01
N ASP A 161 1.86 3.82 31.73
CA ASP A 161 1.32 4.25 33.04
C ASP A 161 0.75 5.68 33.01
N GLY A 162 0.04 6.00 31.90
CA GLY A 162 -0.58 7.30 31.70
C GLY A 162 0.35 8.42 31.24
N ASN A 163 1.65 8.19 31.16
CA ASN A 163 2.63 9.17 30.69
C ASN A 163 2.97 8.94 29.22
N PRO A 164 3.07 10.01 28.39
CA PRO A 164 3.48 9.85 27.02
C PRO A 164 4.91 9.35 26.91
N TYR A 165 5.10 8.29 26.13
CA TYR A 165 6.41 7.71 25.87
C TYR A 165 7.13 8.51 24.79
N THR A 166 8.43 8.74 24.98
CA THR A 166 9.29 9.38 23.99
C THR A 166 10.18 8.33 23.33
N PHE A 167 9.99 8.12 22.04
CA PHE A 167 10.85 7.29 21.21
C PHE A 167 12.19 7.99 21.00
N LYS A 168 13.27 7.33 21.31
CA LYS A 168 14.61 7.89 21.21
C LYS A 168 15.11 7.86 19.77
N ALA A 169 15.78 8.94 19.36
CA ALA A 169 16.51 8.98 18.11
C ALA A 169 17.44 7.75 17.98
N SER A 170 17.42 7.11 16.82
CA SER A 170 18.17 5.87 16.60
C SER A 170 18.56 5.72 15.14
N LYS A 171 19.83 5.40 14.89
CA LYS A 171 20.33 5.08 13.55
C LYS A 171 19.73 3.78 12.97
N TYR A 172 19.20 2.90 13.82
CA TYR A 172 18.62 1.62 13.39
C TYR A 172 17.17 1.79 12.94
N THR A 173 16.45 2.72 13.53
CA THR A 173 15.06 3.02 13.19
C THR A 173 14.94 4.21 12.24
N GLY A 174 16.03 4.90 11.93
CA GLY A 174 16.03 6.11 11.14
C GLY A 174 15.44 7.34 11.85
N LEU A 175 14.95 7.24 13.09
CA LEU A 175 14.51 8.38 13.90
C LEU A 175 15.70 9.32 14.16
N GLN A 176 15.61 10.55 13.68
CA GLN A 176 16.67 11.55 13.83
C GLN A 176 16.47 12.47 15.02
N ALA A 177 15.30 12.45 15.63
CA ALA A 177 14.98 13.24 16.81
C ALA A 177 14.10 12.42 17.77
N ASP A 178 14.15 12.74 19.05
CA ASP A 178 13.23 12.17 20.04
C ASP A 178 11.80 12.60 19.74
N MET A 179 10.87 11.65 19.65
CA MET A 179 9.48 11.88 19.22
C MET A 179 8.48 11.26 20.18
N GLN A 180 7.38 11.95 20.45
CA GLN A 180 6.20 11.39 21.15
C GLN A 180 5.06 11.07 20.21
N LEU A 181 5.03 11.73 19.05
CA LEU A 181 4.05 11.52 18.00
C LEU A 181 4.79 10.98 16.77
N VAL A 182 4.50 9.74 16.39
CA VAL A 182 5.22 9.01 15.35
C VAL A 182 4.30 8.79 14.16
N PRO A 183 4.75 9.06 12.91
CA PRO A 183 3.99 8.72 11.73
C PRO A 183 3.70 7.22 11.66
N PHE A 184 2.48 6.84 11.28
CA PHE A 184 2.07 5.43 11.23
C PHE A 184 2.92 4.61 10.25
N ASN A 185 3.33 5.19 9.13
CA ASN A 185 4.17 4.54 8.11
C ASN A 185 5.66 4.57 8.43
N TYR A 186 6.02 4.89 9.66
CA TYR A 186 7.39 4.82 10.10
C TYR A 186 7.70 3.37 10.51
N TYR A 187 8.55 2.69 9.76
CA TYR A 187 8.99 1.32 10.05
C TYR A 187 10.20 1.33 10.98
N ASP A 188 10.10 0.58 12.07
CA ASP A 188 11.21 0.17 12.91
C ASP A 188 11.93 -1.06 12.32
#